data_2235a08dc0eb742d7eff4390575b9f4a
#
_entry.id   2235a08dc0eb742d7eff4390575b9f4a
#
_cell.length_a   1.000
_cell.length_b   1.000
_cell.length_c   1.000
_cell.angle_alpha   90.00
_cell.angle_beta   90.00
_cell.angle_gamma   90.00
#
_symmetry.space_group_name_H-M   'P 1'
#
loop_
_entity.id
_entity.type
_entity.pdbx_description
1 polymer ?
#
loop_
_entity_poly.entity_id
_entity_poly.type
_entity_poly.pdbx_seq_one_letter_code
_entity_poly.pdbx_strand_id
1 'polypeptide(L)'
;VAAELASLPRRVVLTGASVATALGCDLDTFWTNLGAGTCGISRVPHVHDDSPLPVKHAGCIPDDLLRTATDRFGLDDPDRANQLALFAVGAALEHAGWPTDGQTELPHDLILGTGHGNGAFTNAAMQTFTDGGYRKLRPTTVIRSMFNRPANIASIRYRLTGSSFVVSCACATGSIALGDAFLRIRFGLTDQAVAACADYGLDLPTFAAWNRLGVLSKIPEPERSSRPFDLKRDGLVMGEGAAGFVLESLDSAQARGARILAELVGYGSTCDAKHIVVPDSAQQVRAVGKALAMAGLTPDQIGYVNAHGTGTDLADVVEAATLRAAFGAAVDAIPVTNTKAQLGHLMGATAGVETVTTLLILRHGLIPPC
;
A
#
# COMPACT_ATOMS: atom_id res chain seq x y z
N VAL A 1 -33.76 -4.10 -15.69
CA VAL A 1 -32.47 -4.32 -14.97
C VAL A 1 -31.29 -4.16 -15.92
N ALA A 2 -31.27 -4.80 -17.12
CA ALA A 2 -30.16 -4.64 -18.08
C ALA A 2 -30.09 -3.24 -18.75
N ALA A 3 -31.18 -2.51 -18.85
CA ALA A 3 -31.24 -1.16 -19.43
C ALA A 3 -30.83 -0.06 -18.41
N GLU A 4 -30.94 -0.31 -17.12
CA GLU A 4 -30.56 0.63 -16.04
C GLU A 4 -29.08 0.61 -15.72
N LEU A 5 -28.35 -0.45 -16.08
CA LEU A 5 -26.90 -0.54 -15.95
C LEU A 5 -26.14 0.27 -17.02
N ALA A 6 -26.84 0.89 -17.97
CA ALA A 6 -26.28 1.75 -19.02
C ALA A 6 -26.16 3.24 -18.61
N SER A 7 -26.17 3.56 -17.31
CA SER A 7 -25.81 4.91 -16.86
C SER A 7 -24.33 5.18 -17.17
N LEU A 8 -24.03 6.43 -17.57
CA LEU A 8 -22.65 6.90 -17.79
C LEU A 8 -21.78 6.53 -16.59
N PRO A 9 -20.51 6.14 -16.80
CA PRO A 9 -19.60 5.80 -15.70
C PRO A 9 -19.56 6.94 -14.67
N ARG A 10 -19.79 6.61 -13.39
CA ARG A 10 -19.82 7.60 -12.31
C ARG A 10 -18.42 8.19 -12.07
N ARG A 11 -18.37 9.45 -11.70
CA ARG A 11 -17.14 10.07 -11.20
C ARG A 11 -16.84 9.56 -9.79
N VAL A 12 -15.58 9.26 -9.53
CA VAL A 12 -15.13 8.68 -8.25
C VAL A 12 -14.14 9.61 -7.60
N VAL A 13 -14.40 9.97 -6.35
CA VAL A 13 -13.58 10.90 -5.58
C VAL A 13 -13.03 10.27 -4.31
N LEU A 14 -11.87 10.73 -3.88
CA LEU A 14 -11.25 10.39 -2.62
C LEU A 14 -11.67 11.44 -1.59
N THR A 15 -12.27 11.00 -0.49
CA THR A 15 -12.74 11.86 0.61
C THR A 15 -11.99 11.64 1.91
N GLY A 16 -11.30 10.50 2.05
CA GLY A 16 -10.46 10.18 3.19
C GLY A 16 -9.16 9.52 2.77
N ALA A 17 -8.11 9.75 3.54
CA ALA A 17 -6.81 9.10 3.37
C ALA A 17 -6.13 8.92 4.73
N SER A 18 -5.31 7.87 4.84
CA SER A 18 -4.48 7.59 6.01
C SER A 18 -3.14 6.99 5.62
N VAL A 19 -2.16 7.11 6.49
CA VAL A 19 -0.81 6.57 6.29
C VAL A 19 -0.20 6.13 7.62
N ALA A 20 0.48 4.98 7.61
CA ALA A 20 1.38 4.56 8.69
C ALA A 20 2.68 4.05 8.10
N THR A 21 3.77 4.72 8.41
CA THR A 21 5.12 4.42 7.91
C THR A 21 6.18 4.79 8.96
N ALA A 22 7.42 4.43 8.71
CA ALA A 22 8.55 4.88 9.51
C ALA A 22 8.70 6.41 9.59
N LEU A 23 8.09 7.16 8.67
CA LEU A 23 8.12 8.62 8.64
C LEU A 23 6.94 9.29 9.36
N GLY A 24 5.96 8.52 9.80
CA GLY A 24 4.80 9.04 10.52
C GLY A 24 3.55 8.17 10.34
N CYS A 25 2.63 8.31 11.30
CA CYS A 25 1.32 7.67 11.33
C CYS A 25 0.18 8.69 11.24
N ASP A 26 0.44 9.86 10.68
CA ASP A 26 -0.53 10.88 10.26
C ASP A 26 0.00 11.61 9.03
N LEU A 27 -0.90 12.25 8.29
CA LEU A 27 -0.57 12.85 6.99
C LEU A 27 0.41 14.02 7.11
N ASP A 28 0.31 14.83 8.17
CA ASP A 28 1.10 16.06 8.30
C ASP A 28 2.54 15.72 8.76
N THR A 29 2.71 14.83 9.74
CA THR A 29 4.03 14.31 10.15
C THR A 29 4.71 13.56 9.01
N PHE A 30 3.97 12.69 8.33
CA PHE A 30 4.49 11.97 7.17
C PHE A 30 4.99 12.94 6.09
N TRP A 31 4.18 13.95 5.73
CA TRP A 31 4.54 14.93 4.73
C TRP A 31 5.77 15.77 5.11
N THR A 32 5.83 16.21 6.37
CA THR A 32 6.94 17.00 6.89
C THR A 32 8.25 16.22 6.80
N ASN A 33 8.26 14.98 7.27
CA ASN A 33 9.45 14.13 7.25
C ASN A 33 9.85 13.72 5.84
N LEU A 34 8.88 13.43 4.97
CA LEU A 34 9.13 13.11 3.57
C LEU A 34 9.74 14.32 2.84
N GLY A 35 9.20 15.51 3.04
CA GLY A 35 9.69 16.76 2.47
C GLY A 35 11.08 17.15 2.96
N ALA A 36 11.41 16.79 4.21
CA ALA A 36 12.74 17.01 4.78
C ALA A 36 13.79 16.01 4.27
N GLY A 37 13.41 14.98 3.51
CA GLY A 37 14.33 13.91 3.08
C GLY A 37 14.75 12.99 4.23
N THR A 38 13.93 12.87 5.27
CA THR A 38 14.24 12.03 6.43
C THR A 38 14.33 10.56 6.03
N CYS A 39 15.36 9.86 6.47
CA CYS A 39 15.52 8.43 6.27
C CYS A 39 14.69 7.66 7.31
N GLY A 40 13.71 6.88 6.85
CA GLY A 40 12.91 5.98 7.67
C GLY A 40 13.47 4.55 7.74
N ILE A 41 14.60 4.29 7.06
CA ILE A 41 15.25 2.99 7.10
C ILE A 41 16.10 2.92 8.36
N SER A 42 15.91 1.86 9.12
CA SER A 42 16.64 1.63 10.38
C SER A 42 16.93 0.15 10.55
N ARG A 43 17.69 -0.19 11.58
CA ARG A 43 17.92 -1.59 11.92
C ARG A 43 16.61 -2.27 12.30
N VAL A 44 16.39 -3.50 11.81
CA VAL A 44 15.26 -4.33 12.22
C VAL A 44 15.44 -4.72 13.69
N PRO A 45 14.53 -4.35 14.61
CA PRO A 45 14.77 -4.40 16.06
C PRO A 45 15.10 -5.79 16.61
N HIS A 46 14.51 -6.86 16.06
CA HIS A 46 14.72 -8.24 16.50
C HIS A 46 15.81 -8.99 15.72
N VAL A 47 16.56 -8.30 14.85
CA VAL A 47 17.72 -8.88 14.17
C VAL A 47 19.00 -8.42 14.87
N HIS A 48 19.60 -9.30 15.65
CA HIS A 48 20.80 -9.03 16.45
C HIS A 48 22.07 -8.89 15.60
N ASP A 49 23.15 -8.33 16.16
CA ASP A 49 24.41 -8.09 15.45
C ASP A 49 25.10 -9.39 15.02
N ASP A 50 25.01 -10.41 15.83
CA ASP A 50 25.53 -11.75 15.59
C ASP A 50 24.69 -12.59 14.63
N SER A 51 23.53 -12.08 14.19
CA SER A 51 22.72 -12.74 13.18
C SER A 51 23.51 -12.95 11.88
N PRO A 52 23.46 -14.15 11.28
CA PRO A 52 24.13 -14.44 10.02
C PRO A 52 23.49 -13.77 8.80
N LEU A 53 22.41 -13.01 8.97
CA LEU A 53 21.72 -12.35 7.87
C LEU A 53 22.61 -11.24 7.28
N PRO A 54 22.82 -11.22 5.95
CA PRO A 54 23.60 -10.19 5.27
C PRO A 54 23.02 -8.79 5.42
N VAL A 55 21.68 -8.68 5.36
CA VAL A 55 20.95 -7.41 5.49
C VAL A 55 20.19 -7.41 6.81
N LYS A 56 20.31 -6.32 7.58
CA LYS A 56 19.74 -6.17 8.93
C LYS A 56 18.93 -4.89 9.11
N HIS A 57 18.67 -4.15 8.04
CA HIS A 57 17.94 -2.90 8.06
C HIS A 57 16.69 -2.96 7.14
N ALA A 58 15.68 -2.20 7.49
CA ALA A 58 14.42 -2.07 6.78
C ALA A 58 13.73 -0.74 7.15
N GLY A 59 12.71 -0.34 6.43
CA GLY A 59 11.80 0.72 6.84
C GLY A 59 10.88 0.23 7.95
N CYS A 60 11.29 0.42 9.21
CA CYS A 60 10.58 -0.06 10.39
C CYS A 60 9.80 1.08 11.05
N ILE A 61 8.51 0.87 11.33
CA ILE A 61 7.73 1.80 12.14
C ILE A 61 8.12 1.59 13.61
N PRO A 62 8.58 2.63 14.36
CA PRO A 62 8.85 2.51 15.78
C PRO A 62 7.61 2.01 16.55
N ASP A 63 7.80 1.11 17.51
CA ASP A 63 6.70 0.48 18.24
C ASP A 63 5.87 1.48 19.05
N ASP A 64 6.51 2.49 19.63
CA ASP A 64 5.86 3.58 20.35
C ASP A 64 5.02 4.47 19.43
N LEU A 65 5.52 4.75 18.21
CA LEU A 65 4.79 5.51 17.20
C LEU A 65 3.53 4.75 16.75
N LEU A 66 3.68 3.46 16.42
CA LEU A 66 2.53 2.64 16.02
C LEU A 66 1.53 2.50 17.15
N ARG A 67 1.98 2.26 18.39
CA ARG A 67 1.12 2.16 19.56
C ARG A 67 0.32 3.43 19.77
N THR A 68 0.97 4.59 19.78
CA THR A 68 0.30 5.90 19.92
C THR A 68 -0.77 6.08 18.85
N ALA A 69 -0.49 5.68 17.61
CA ALA A 69 -1.44 5.78 16.52
C ALA A 69 -2.63 4.82 16.65
N THR A 70 -2.41 3.61 17.16
CA THR A 70 -3.46 2.58 17.33
C THR A 70 -4.30 2.76 18.59
N ASP A 71 -3.70 3.25 19.68
CA ASP A 71 -4.39 3.46 20.97
C ASP A 71 -5.60 4.38 20.84
N ARG A 72 -5.53 5.40 19.99
CA ARG A 72 -6.64 6.34 19.76
C ARG A 72 -7.89 5.66 19.17
N PHE A 73 -7.74 4.50 18.55
CA PHE A 73 -8.86 3.68 18.03
C PHE A 73 -9.20 2.52 18.95
N GLY A 74 -8.52 2.36 20.10
CA GLY A 74 -8.69 1.25 21.02
C GLY A 74 -8.36 -0.10 20.36
N LEU A 75 -7.31 -0.15 19.55
CA LEU A 75 -6.91 -1.35 18.79
C LEU A 75 -5.96 -2.18 19.64
N ASP A 76 -6.44 -3.34 20.09
CA ASP A 76 -5.70 -4.32 20.88
C ASP A 76 -5.63 -5.66 20.13
N ASP A 77 -5.05 -5.67 18.94
CA ASP A 77 -4.71 -6.91 18.22
C ASP A 77 -3.21 -7.16 18.35
N PRO A 78 -2.79 -8.36 18.76
CA PRO A 78 -1.37 -8.67 18.96
C PRO A 78 -0.59 -8.82 17.65
N ASP A 79 -1.28 -8.93 16.52
CA ASP A 79 -0.64 -9.13 15.22
C ASP A 79 -0.40 -7.79 14.53
N ARG A 80 0.87 -7.44 14.29
CA ARG A 80 1.27 -6.15 13.73
C ARG A 80 0.62 -5.85 12.37
N ALA A 81 0.48 -6.84 11.51
CA ALA A 81 -0.22 -6.68 10.23
C ALA A 81 -1.69 -6.25 10.43
N ASN A 82 -2.36 -6.82 11.45
CA ASN A 82 -3.73 -6.45 11.80
C ASN A 82 -3.82 -5.05 12.39
N GLN A 83 -2.89 -4.67 13.26
CA GLN A 83 -2.81 -3.30 13.82
C GLN A 83 -2.71 -2.27 12.69
N LEU A 84 -1.81 -2.50 11.73
CA LEU A 84 -1.64 -1.64 10.56
C LEU A 84 -2.91 -1.55 9.71
N ALA A 85 -3.56 -2.69 9.44
CA ALA A 85 -4.80 -2.73 8.65
C ALA A 85 -5.96 -2.01 9.36
N LEU A 86 -6.15 -2.27 10.65
CA LEU A 86 -7.19 -1.63 11.46
C LEU A 86 -6.96 -0.11 11.53
N PHE A 87 -5.72 0.30 11.76
CA PHE A 87 -5.34 1.71 11.76
C PHE A 87 -5.65 2.37 10.41
N ALA A 88 -5.22 1.76 9.30
CA ALA A 88 -5.41 2.31 7.96
C ALA A 88 -6.89 2.57 7.66
N VAL A 89 -7.76 1.60 7.97
CA VAL A 89 -9.20 1.72 7.77
C VAL A 89 -9.80 2.79 8.69
N GLY A 90 -9.51 2.74 10.00
CA GLY A 90 -10.07 3.68 10.97
C GLY A 90 -9.67 5.13 10.72
N ALA A 91 -8.38 5.37 10.47
CA ALA A 91 -7.88 6.71 10.20
C ALA A 91 -8.38 7.29 8.86
N ALA A 92 -8.60 6.45 7.84
CA ALA A 92 -9.20 6.90 6.59
C ALA A 92 -10.68 7.28 6.77
N LEU A 93 -11.46 6.48 7.52
CA LEU A 93 -12.85 6.78 7.87
C LEU A 93 -12.94 8.09 8.67
N GLU A 94 -12.12 8.23 9.71
CA GLU A 94 -12.07 9.46 10.53
C GLU A 94 -11.75 10.69 9.67
N HIS A 95 -10.74 10.61 8.79
CA HIS A 95 -10.37 11.72 7.89
C HIS A 95 -11.49 12.06 6.89
N ALA A 96 -12.31 11.09 6.50
CA ALA A 96 -13.49 11.29 5.67
C ALA A 96 -14.71 11.82 6.44
N GLY A 97 -14.62 11.94 7.76
CA GLY A 97 -15.72 12.34 8.63
C GLY A 97 -16.76 11.25 8.90
N TRP A 98 -16.38 9.98 8.73
CA TRP A 98 -17.22 8.83 9.06
C TRP A 98 -16.98 8.36 10.52
N PRO A 99 -17.99 7.85 11.22
CA PRO A 99 -17.84 7.36 12.59
C PRO A 99 -16.91 6.14 12.64
N THR A 100 -16.09 6.07 13.69
CA THR A 100 -15.15 4.97 13.96
C THR A 100 -15.41 4.28 15.31
N ASP A 101 -16.55 4.61 15.95
CA ASP A 101 -16.95 4.11 17.25
C ASP A 101 -17.36 2.62 17.27
N GLY A 102 -17.64 2.04 16.10
CA GLY A 102 -18.12 0.67 15.96
C GLY A 102 -19.59 0.48 16.34
N GLN A 103 -20.35 1.56 16.48
CA GLN A 103 -21.79 1.52 16.80
C GLN A 103 -22.63 1.78 15.55
N THR A 104 -22.20 2.69 14.70
CA THR A 104 -22.90 3.06 13.47
C THR A 104 -22.57 2.06 12.36
N GLU A 105 -23.62 1.52 11.73
CA GLU A 105 -23.47 0.66 10.57
C GLU A 105 -23.15 1.49 9.33
N LEU A 106 -22.09 1.08 8.62
CA LEU A 106 -21.61 1.73 7.39
C LEU A 106 -21.74 0.72 6.23
N PRO A 107 -22.64 0.95 5.27
CA PRO A 107 -22.83 0.05 4.12
C PRO A 107 -21.70 0.18 3.08
N HIS A 108 -20.49 0.45 3.53
CA HIS A 108 -19.32 0.61 2.67
C HIS A 108 -18.71 -0.74 2.34
N ASP A 109 -18.27 -0.89 1.08
CA ASP A 109 -17.42 -2.01 0.71
C ASP A 109 -16.03 -1.84 1.33
N LEU A 110 -15.37 -2.94 1.67
CA LEU A 110 -13.98 -2.97 2.11
C LEU A 110 -13.14 -3.84 1.19
N ILE A 111 -12.20 -3.23 0.50
CA ILE A 111 -11.18 -3.91 -0.29
C ILE A 111 -9.84 -3.72 0.41
N LEU A 112 -9.32 -4.77 1.05
CA LEU A 112 -8.06 -4.71 1.78
C LEU A 112 -6.96 -5.46 1.06
N GLY A 113 -5.85 -4.79 0.82
CA GLY A 113 -4.67 -5.36 0.18
C GLY A 113 -3.60 -5.76 1.19
N THR A 114 -3.01 -6.97 1.02
CA THR A 114 -1.84 -7.38 1.79
C THR A 114 -0.99 -8.36 0.98
N GLY A 115 0.33 -8.23 1.03
CA GLY A 115 1.26 -9.15 0.35
C GLY A 115 1.60 -10.37 1.20
N HIS A 116 1.84 -10.18 2.51
CA HIS A 116 2.23 -11.25 3.44
C HIS A 116 1.08 -11.75 4.33
N GLY A 117 -0.06 -11.04 4.36
CA GLY A 117 -1.19 -11.38 5.22
C GLY A 117 -0.77 -11.47 6.70
N ASN A 118 -1.20 -12.54 7.38
CA ASN A 118 -0.79 -12.85 8.75
C ASN A 118 0.40 -13.81 8.79
N GLY A 119 1.39 -13.64 7.91
CA GLY A 119 2.58 -14.51 7.81
C GLY A 119 3.33 -14.65 9.13
N ALA A 120 3.57 -13.57 9.84
CA ALA A 120 4.24 -13.58 11.14
C ALA A 120 3.51 -14.46 12.17
N PHE A 121 2.18 -14.35 12.27
CA PHE A 121 1.39 -15.21 13.15
C PHE A 121 1.45 -16.68 12.68
N THR A 122 1.36 -16.92 11.39
CA THR A 122 1.42 -18.28 10.82
C THR A 122 2.77 -18.94 11.11
N ASN A 123 3.88 -18.22 10.96
CA ASN A 123 5.22 -18.70 11.30
C ASN A 123 5.33 -19.04 12.79
N ALA A 124 4.83 -18.19 13.68
CA ALA A 124 4.82 -18.46 15.13
C ALA A 124 3.94 -19.65 15.51
N ALA A 125 2.78 -19.81 14.86
CA ALA A 125 1.91 -20.95 15.07
C ALA A 125 2.55 -22.26 14.58
N MET A 126 3.25 -22.23 13.45
CA MET A 126 3.99 -23.39 12.93
C MET A 126 5.11 -23.79 13.88
N GLN A 127 5.87 -22.83 14.43
CA GLN A 127 6.88 -23.10 15.46
C GLN A 127 6.25 -23.76 16.68
N THR A 128 5.13 -23.23 17.18
CA THR A 128 4.37 -23.81 18.30
C THR A 128 3.96 -25.26 18.04
N PHE A 129 3.50 -25.55 16.81
CA PHE A 129 3.17 -26.91 16.40
C PHE A 129 4.40 -27.82 16.38
N THR A 130 5.51 -27.35 15.82
CA THR A 130 6.77 -28.13 15.71
C THR A 130 7.31 -28.49 17.09
N ASP A 131 7.27 -27.54 18.05
CA ASP A 131 7.84 -27.73 19.39
C ASP A 131 6.93 -28.56 20.32
N GLY A 132 5.62 -28.56 20.12
CA GLY A 132 4.69 -29.14 21.09
C GLY A 132 3.48 -29.88 20.53
N GLY A 133 3.39 -30.03 19.19
CA GLY A 133 2.30 -30.74 18.49
C GLY A 133 0.97 -29.98 18.51
N TYR A 134 -0.04 -30.58 17.90
CA TYR A 134 -1.33 -29.92 17.65
C TYR A 134 -2.06 -29.45 18.92
N ARG A 135 -1.85 -30.08 20.05
CA ARG A 135 -2.48 -29.72 21.34
C ARG A 135 -1.99 -28.39 21.90
N LYS A 136 -0.87 -27.88 21.44
CA LYS A 136 -0.34 -26.56 21.81
C LYS A 136 -0.94 -25.43 20.95
N LEU A 137 -1.51 -25.76 19.81
CA LEU A 137 -2.21 -24.76 18.98
C LEU A 137 -3.48 -24.29 19.69
N ARG A 138 -3.76 -22.98 19.57
CA ARG A 138 -5.01 -22.42 20.08
C ARG A 138 -6.17 -22.77 19.14
N PRO A 139 -7.41 -22.97 19.63
CA PRO A 139 -8.58 -23.21 18.78
C PRO A 139 -8.77 -22.13 17.70
N THR A 140 -8.35 -20.91 17.97
CA THR A 140 -8.46 -19.76 17.05
C THR A 140 -7.33 -19.68 16.03
N THR A 141 -6.34 -20.59 16.05
CA THR A 141 -5.17 -20.55 15.16
C THR A 141 -5.57 -20.49 13.69
N VAL A 142 -6.50 -21.34 13.26
CA VAL A 142 -6.97 -21.37 11.87
C VAL A 142 -7.52 -20.00 11.45
N ILE A 143 -8.44 -19.45 12.25
CA ILE A 143 -9.07 -18.15 11.93
C ILE A 143 -8.04 -17.03 11.89
N ARG A 144 -7.03 -17.05 12.77
CA ARG A 144 -5.97 -16.05 12.83
C ARG A 144 -4.96 -16.18 11.70
N SER A 145 -4.78 -17.39 11.15
CA SER A 145 -3.88 -17.64 10.01
C SER A 145 -4.51 -17.32 8.65
N MET A 146 -5.83 -17.13 8.58
CA MET A 146 -6.50 -16.85 7.31
C MET A 146 -6.06 -15.50 6.74
N PHE A 147 -5.80 -15.49 5.43
CA PHE A 147 -5.30 -14.30 4.72
C PHE A 147 -6.29 -13.13 4.73
N ASN A 148 -7.59 -13.42 4.82
CA ASN A 148 -8.66 -12.43 4.88
C ASN A 148 -8.95 -11.88 6.30
N ARG A 149 -8.22 -12.34 7.32
CA ARG A 149 -8.44 -11.89 8.70
C ARG A 149 -8.38 -10.36 8.86
N PRO A 150 -7.41 -9.62 8.29
CA PRO A 150 -7.35 -8.16 8.46
C PRO A 150 -8.63 -7.45 7.99
N ALA A 151 -9.21 -7.89 6.85
CA ALA A 151 -10.48 -7.32 6.37
C ALA A 151 -11.65 -7.68 7.29
N ASN A 152 -11.72 -8.93 7.76
CA ASN A 152 -12.80 -9.37 8.64
C ASN A 152 -12.82 -8.58 9.95
N ILE A 153 -11.67 -8.44 10.62
CA ILE A 153 -11.61 -7.70 11.89
C ILE A 153 -11.87 -6.20 11.70
N ALA A 154 -11.44 -5.61 10.58
CA ALA A 154 -11.72 -4.21 10.26
C ALA A 154 -13.23 -4.01 10.00
N SER A 155 -13.88 -4.90 9.24
CA SER A 155 -15.33 -4.87 9.03
C SER A 155 -16.10 -4.97 10.34
N ILE A 156 -15.70 -5.87 11.25
CA ILE A 156 -16.32 -6.02 12.57
C ILE A 156 -16.09 -4.74 13.39
N ARG A 157 -14.84 -4.25 13.47
CA ARG A 157 -14.47 -3.11 14.32
C ARG A 157 -15.18 -1.82 13.92
N TYR A 158 -15.34 -1.59 12.63
CA TYR A 158 -15.93 -0.36 12.08
C TYR A 158 -17.33 -0.54 11.51
N ARG A 159 -17.94 -1.73 11.71
CA ARG A 159 -19.27 -2.09 11.20
C ARG A 159 -19.45 -1.81 9.72
N LEU A 160 -18.47 -2.20 8.90
CA LEU A 160 -18.56 -2.13 7.45
C LEU A 160 -19.38 -3.31 6.95
N THR A 161 -20.58 -3.06 6.42
CA THR A 161 -21.56 -4.11 6.07
C THR A 161 -21.71 -4.32 4.57
N GLY A 162 -20.96 -3.59 3.75
CA GLY A 162 -20.82 -3.85 2.32
C GLY A 162 -20.02 -5.12 2.01
N SER A 163 -19.67 -5.31 0.76
CA SER A 163 -18.79 -6.42 0.35
C SER A 163 -17.41 -6.26 1.00
N SER A 164 -16.88 -7.33 1.61
CA SER A 164 -15.57 -7.30 2.27
C SER A 164 -14.70 -8.45 1.79
N PHE A 165 -13.52 -8.14 1.24
CA PHE A 165 -12.57 -9.15 0.77
C PHE A 165 -11.13 -8.63 0.74
N VAL A 166 -10.19 -9.57 0.59
CA VAL A 166 -8.75 -9.28 0.50
C VAL A 166 -8.24 -9.54 -0.90
N VAL A 167 -7.39 -8.65 -1.38
CA VAL A 167 -6.59 -8.83 -2.60
C VAL A 167 -5.12 -8.99 -2.26
N SER A 168 -4.41 -9.82 -3.03
CA SER A 168 -2.98 -10.02 -2.90
C SER A 168 -2.34 -10.20 -4.27
N CYS A 169 -1.54 -9.22 -4.66
CA CYS A 169 -0.85 -9.17 -5.96
C CYS A 169 0.57 -8.62 -5.78
N ALA A 170 1.28 -9.14 -4.77
CA ALA A 170 2.62 -8.69 -4.40
C ALA A 170 2.69 -7.15 -4.28
N CYS A 171 3.67 -6.51 -4.93
CA CYS A 171 3.87 -5.06 -4.85
C CYS A 171 2.72 -4.23 -5.45
N ALA A 172 1.93 -4.79 -6.37
CA ALA A 172 0.80 -4.12 -7.00
C ALA A 172 -0.48 -4.11 -6.14
N THR A 173 -0.45 -4.78 -4.99
CA THR A 173 -1.62 -5.03 -4.12
C THR A 173 -2.39 -3.76 -3.78
N GLY A 174 -1.69 -2.70 -3.34
CA GLY A 174 -2.34 -1.43 -2.98
C GLY A 174 -3.05 -0.76 -4.17
N SER A 175 -2.42 -0.76 -5.35
CA SER A 175 -3.03 -0.24 -6.58
C SER A 175 -4.25 -1.06 -7.01
N ILE A 176 -4.22 -2.39 -6.81
CA ILE A 176 -5.33 -3.26 -7.17
C ILE A 176 -6.49 -3.06 -6.19
N ALA A 177 -6.24 -2.94 -4.88
CA ALA A 177 -7.27 -2.65 -3.91
C ALA A 177 -7.99 -1.32 -4.22
N LEU A 178 -7.20 -0.27 -4.51
CA LEU A 178 -7.75 1.04 -4.89
C LEU A 178 -8.49 0.99 -6.23
N GLY A 179 -7.94 0.29 -7.22
CA GLY A 179 -8.53 0.13 -8.55
C GLY A 179 -9.84 -0.64 -8.52
N ASP A 180 -9.93 -1.68 -7.70
CA ASP A 180 -11.17 -2.47 -7.56
C ASP A 180 -12.28 -1.66 -6.87
N ALA A 181 -11.95 -0.94 -5.78
CA ALA A 181 -12.87 0.00 -5.14
C ALA A 181 -13.36 1.07 -6.14
N PHE A 182 -12.46 1.64 -6.92
CA PHE A 182 -12.78 2.59 -7.98
C PHE A 182 -13.75 2.01 -9.01
N LEU A 183 -13.48 0.83 -9.55
CA LEU A 183 -14.34 0.20 -10.56
C LEU A 183 -15.73 -0.12 -9.98
N ARG A 184 -15.83 -0.58 -8.74
CA ARG A 184 -17.08 -0.87 -8.07
C ARG A 184 -17.98 0.37 -7.97
N ILE A 185 -17.42 1.53 -7.62
CA ILE A 185 -18.16 2.79 -7.55
C ILE A 185 -18.47 3.29 -8.95
N ARG A 186 -17.48 3.29 -9.86
CA ARG A 186 -17.62 3.79 -11.23
C ARG A 186 -18.75 3.11 -11.98
N PHE A 187 -18.94 1.82 -11.78
CA PHE A 187 -19.99 1.02 -12.41
C PHE A 187 -21.23 0.81 -11.55
N GLY A 188 -21.35 1.52 -10.43
CA GLY A 188 -22.58 1.58 -9.64
C GLY A 188 -22.87 0.31 -8.81
N LEU A 189 -21.84 -0.50 -8.48
CA LEU A 189 -21.99 -1.63 -7.56
C LEU A 189 -22.11 -1.17 -6.11
N THR A 190 -21.53 -0.03 -5.78
CA THR A 190 -21.63 0.65 -4.48
C THR A 190 -21.46 2.16 -4.68
N ASP A 191 -21.91 2.95 -3.72
CA ASP A 191 -21.68 4.40 -3.71
C ASP A 191 -20.44 4.79 -2.90
N GLN A 192 -19.99 3.89 -2.00
CA GLN A 192 -18.93 4.17 -1.05
C GLN A 192 -18.09 2.90 -0.83
N ALA A 193 -16.78 3.06 -0.79
CA ALA A 193 -15.86 1.97 -0.50
C ALA A 193 -14.65 2.46 0.31
N VAL A 194 -14.15 1.59 1.17
CA VAL A 194 -12.84 1.74 1.81
C VAL A 194 -11.86 0.84 1.05
N ALA A 195 -10.83 1.43 0.46
CA ALA A 195 -9.67 0.72 -0.03
C ALA A 195 -8.53 0.89 0.96
N ALA A 196 -7.98 -0.18 1.49
CA ALA A 196 -6.84 -0.12 2.39
C ALA A 196 -5.77 -1.11 1.98
N CYS A 197 -4.53 -0.84 2.34
CA CYS A 197 -3.45 -1.80 2.22
C CYS A 197 -2.56 -1.74 3.45
N ALA A 198 -2.11 -2.91 3.91
CA ALA A 198 -1.23 -3.04 5.04
C ALA A 198 -0.32 -4.24 4.85
N ASP A 199 0.96 -4.10 5.15
CA ASP A 199 1.89 -5.20 5.02
C ASP A 199 2.96 -5.18 6.10
N TYR A 200 3.26 -6.37 6.61
CA TYR A 200 4.32 -6.65 7.56
C TYR A 200 5.03 -7.95 7.18
N GLY A 201 6.23 -7.86 6.66
CA GLY A 201 7.08 -9.00 6.27
C GLY A 201 8.43 -8.99 6.97
N LEU A 202 8.53 -8.32 8.12
CA LEU A 202 9.80 -8.17 8.84
C LEU A 202 9.98 -9.18 9.98
N ASP A 203 9.04 -10.12 10.19
CA ASP A 203 9.26 -11.24 11.10
C ASP A 203 10.48 -12.07 10.64
N LEU A 204 11.20 -12.66 11.59
CA LEU A 204 12.51 -13.27 11.32
C LEU A 204 12.48 -14.31 10.20
N PRO A 205 11.55 -15.28 10.15
CA PRO A 205 11.51 -16.25 9.05
C PRO A 205 11.26 -15.62 7.68
N THR A 206 10.33 -14.69 7.57
CA THR A 206 10.02 -13.99 6.32
C THR A 206 11.19 -13.11 5.89
N PHE A 207 11.77 -12.34 6.80
CA PHE A 207 12.92 -11.49 6.51
C PHE A 207 14.17 -12.31 6.11
N ALA A 208 14.38 -13.46 6.73
CA ALA A 208 15.44 -14.38 6.34
C ALA A 208 15.23 -14.97 4.93
N ALA A 209 13.99 -15.29 4.57
CA ALA A 209 13.66 -15.74 3.21
C ALA A 209 13.95 -14.66 2.15
N TRP A 210 13.61 -13.41 2.42
CA TRP A 210 13.97 -12.26 1.56
C TRP A 210 15.49 -12.07 1.46
N ASN A 211 16.23 -12.18 2.58
CA ASN A 211 17.71 -12.19 2.55
C ASN A 211 18.25 -13.30 1.65
N ARG A 212 17.64 -14.50 1.70
CA ARG A 212 18.07 -15.65 0.91
C ARG A 212 17.76 -15.48 -0.58
N LEU A 213 16.71 -14.76 -0.94
CA LEU A 213 16.36 -14.45 -2.33
C LEU A 213 17.43 -13.62 -3.04
N GLY A 214 18.23 -12.84 -2.29
CA GLY A 214 19.40 -12.15 -2.82
C GLY A 214 19.08 -10.86 -3.60
N VAL A 215 17.89 -10.29 -3.42
CA VAL A 215 17.44 -9.05 -4.07
C VAL A 215 17.52 -7.83 -3.15
N LEU A 216 17.92 -8.04 -1.89
CA LEU A 216 18.05 -6.95 -0.91
C LEU A 216 19.38 -6.23 -1.09
N SER A 217 19.36 -4.91 -0.91
CA SER A 217 20.56 -4.08 -0.89
C SER A 217 21.47 -4.49 0.27
N LYS A 218 22.75 -4.67 -0.02
CA LYS A 218 23.79 -5.01 0.95
C LYS A 218 24.58 -3.81 1.44
N ILE A 219 24.22 -2.61 0.99
CA ILE A 219 24.83 -1.36 1.47
C ILE A 219 24.48 -1.21 2.96
N PRO A 220 25.48 -1.16 3.86
CA PRO A 220 25.22 -1.21 5.30
C PRO A 220 24.68 0.09 5.89
N GLU A 221 24.91 1.23 5.21
CA GLU A 221 24.43 2.54 5.65
C GLU A 221 22.97 2.71 5.24
N PRO A 222 22.02 2.84 6.20
CA PRO A 222 20.60 2.93 5.91
C PRO A 222 20.26 4.05 4.91
N GLU A 223 20.87 5.23 5.07
CA GLU A 223 20.62 6.41 4.25
C GLU A 223 21.08 6.26 2.80
N ARG A 224 21.87 5.22 2.52
CA ARG A 224 22.43 4.94 1.20
C ARG A 224 21.96 3.62 0.62
N SER A 225 21.20 2.86 1.36
CA SER A 225 20.85 1.48 1.00
C SER A 225 19.75 1.39 -0.06
N SER A 226 18.76 2.29 -0.04
CA SER A 226 17.70 2.35 -1.05
C SER A 226 17.99 3.44 -2.08
N ARG A 227 18.23 3.05 -3.34
CA ARG A 227 18.69 3.96 -4.42
C ARG A 227 17.94 3.71 -5.73
N PRO A 228 16.64 3.97 -5.79
CA PRO A 228 15.89 3.83 -7.03
C PRO A 228 16.52 4.64 -8.18
N PHE A 229 16.69 3.99 -9.33
CA PHE A 229 17.26 4.53 -10.57
C PHE A 229 18.72 5.00 -10.51
N ASP A 230 19.40 4.90 -9.37
CA ASP A 230 20.83 5.24 -9.25
C ASP A 230 21.71 4.21 -9.98
N LEU A 231 22.82 4.66 -10.55
CA LEU A 231 23.81 3.79 -11.21
C LEU A 231 24.48 2.80 -10.24
N LYS A 232 24.54 3.15 -8.95
CA LYS A 232 25.16 2.33 -7.88
C LYS A 232 24.12 1.57 -7.04
N ARG A 233 22.86 1.46 -7.49
CA ARG A 233 21.85 0.64 -6.83
C ARG A 233 22.30 -0.83 -6.84
N ASP A 234 21.95 -1.57 -5.81
CA ASP A 234 22.35 -2.98 -5.66
C ASP A 234 21.22 -3.88 -5.13
N GLY A 235 20.02 -3.35 -5.00
CA GLY A 235 18.86 -4.09 -4.50
C GLY A 235 17.83 -3.22 -3.82
N LEU A 236 16.73 -3.83 -3.43
CA LEU A 236 15.68 -3.17 -2.66
C LEU A 236 15.97 -3.21 -1.15
N VAL A 237 15.37 -2.31 -0.41
CA VAL A 237 15.25 -2.37 1.06
C VAL A 237 13.81 -2.71 1.40
N MET A 238 13.57 -3.69 2.27
CA MET A 238 12.22 -3.99 2.75
C MET A 238 11.70 -2.91 3.69
N GLY A 239 10.38 -2.83 3.83
CA GLY A 239 9.72 -1.99 4.82
C GLY A 239 8.35 -2.53 5.17
N GLU A 240 7.76 -1.96 6.21
CA GLU A 240 6.39 -2.19 6.63
C GLU A 240 5.58 -0.90 6.54
N GLY A 241 4.28 -1.00 6.43
CA GLY A 241 3.42 0.17 6.44
C GLY A 241 1.98 -0.12 6.09
N ALA A 242 1.18 0.94 6.08
CA ALA A 242 -0.21 0.89 5.70
C ALA A 242 -0.69 2.22 5.13
N ALA A 243 -1.70 2.14 4.29
CA ALA A 243 -2.47 3.29 3.82
C ALA A 243 -3.93 2.89 3.66
N GLY A 244 -4.83 3.85 3.85
CA GLY A 244 -6.26 3.66 3.65
C GLY A 244 -6.88 4.84 2.93
N PHE A 245 -7.96 4.58 2.20
CA PHE A 245 -8.71 5.56 1.43
C PHE A 245 -10.20 5.33 1.59
N VAL A 246 -10.96 6.42 1.67
CA VAL A 246 -12.40 6.38 1.43
C VAL A 246 -12.65 6.93 0.04
N LEU A 247 -13.33 6.13 -0.78
CA LEU A 247 -13.78 6.48 -2.11
C LEU A 247 -15.30 6.62 -2.11
N GLU A 248 -15.78 7.61 -2.83
CA GLU A 248 -17.22 7.85 -2.99
C GLU A 248 -17.56 8.21 -4.44
N SER A 249 -18.79 7.93 -4.84
CA SER A 249 -19.31 8.60 -6.03
C SER A 249 -19.35 10.11 -5.77
N LEU A 250 -19.08 10.92 -6.79
CA LEU A 250 -19.10 12.37 -6.64
C LEU A 250 -20.43 12.86 -6.05
N ASP A 251 -21.55 12.26 -6.50
CA ASP A 251 -22.89 12.61 -6.04
C ASP A 251 -23.07 12.31 -4.55
N SER A 252 -22.58 11.15 -4.07
CA SER A 252 -22.59 10.79 -2.64
C SER A 252 -21.76 11.77 -1.81
N ALA A 253 -20.54 12.06 -2.25
CA ALA A 253 -19.65 12.99 -1.56
C ALA A 253 -20.26 14.40 -1.46
N GLN A 254 -20.84 14.91 -2.55
CA GLN A 254 -21.49 16.21 -2.57
C GLN A 254 -22.75 16.26 -1.70
N ALA A 255 -23.58 15.20 -1.73
CA ALA A 255 -24.82 15.14 -0.95
C ALA A 255 -24.57 15.25 0.56
N ARG A 256 -23.46 14.73 1.06
CA ARG A 256 -23.07 14.85 2.49
C ARG A 256 -22.10 16.00 2.78
N GLY A 257 -21.74 16.83 1.81
CA GLY A 257 -20.81 17.94 1.98
C GLY A 257 -19.37 17.50 2.28
N ALA A 258 -18.96 16.35 1.75
CA ALA A 258 -17.62 15.82 1.99
C ALA A 258 -16.53 16.70 1.38
N ARG A 259 -15.40 16.80 2.07
CA ARG A 259 -14.17 17.36 1.49
C ARG A 259 -13.63 16.40 0.43
N ILE A 260 -13.54 16.84 -0.81
CA ILE A 260 -12.92 16.08 -1.90
C ILE A 260 -11.42 16.35 -1.89
N LEU A 261 -10.61 15.30 -1.82
CA LEU A 261 -9.14 15.36 -1.82
C LEU A 261 -8.59 15.31 -3.24
N ALA A 262 -9.14 14.41 -4.06
CA ALA A 262 -8.81 14.23 -5.47
C ALA A 262 -9.91 13.43 -6.17
N GLU A 263 -9.88 13.40 -7.49
CA GLU A 263 -10.67 12.49 -8.31
C GLU A 263 -9.78 11.37 -8.84
N LEU A 264 -10.23 10.13 -8.72
CA LEU A 264 -9.59 8.98 -9.36
C LEU A 264 -10.26 8.76 -10.71
N VAL A 265 -9.51 8.95 -11.79
CA VAL A 265 -10.08 9.05 -13.15
C VAL A 265 -9.79 7.84 -14.03
N GLY A 266 -8.77 7.06 -13.71
CA GLY A 266 -8.39 5.91 -14.53
C GLY A 266 -7.65 4.82 -13.76
N TYR A 267 -7.80 3.60 -14.25
CA TYR A 267 -7.14 2.41 -13.71
C TYR A 267 -6.76 1.47 -14.84
N GLY A 268 -5.58 0.87 -14.75
CA GLY A 268 -5.10 -0.12 -15.71
C GLY A 268 -4.33 -1.25 -15.04
N SER A 269 -4.67 -2.48 -15.39
CA SER A 269 -4.01 -3.68 -14.91
C SER A 269 -3.77 -4.66 -16.04
N THR A 270 -2.61 -5.34 -16.01
CA THR A 270 -2.21 -6.39 -16.94
C THR A 270 -1.44 -7.47 -16.17
N CYS A 271 -1.25 -8.61 -16.81
CA CYS A 271 -0.36 -9.67 -16.32
C CYS A 271 0.71 -9.94 -17.36
N ASP A 272 1.96 -10.05 -16.92
CA ASP A 272 3.09 -10.32 -17.80
C ASP A 272 3.03 -11.73 -18.41
N ALA A 273 2.56 -12.71 -17.65
CA ALA A 273 2.39 -14.12 -18.03
C ALA A 273 3.65 -14.75 -18.67
N LYS A 274 4.85 -14.30 -18.26
CA LYS A 274 6.15 -14.77 -18.79
C LYS A 274 7.05 -15.37 -17.73
N HIS A 275 7.37 -14.63 -16.69
CA HIS A 275 8.31 -15.05 -15.65
C HIS A 275 7.88 -14.52 -14.28
N ILE A 276 8.21 -15.26 -13.22
CA ILE A 276 7.71 -14.92 -11.87
C ILE A 276 8.34 -13.64 -11.28
N VAL A 277 9.56 -13.27 -11.70
CA VAL A 277 10.29 -12.10 -11.17
C VAL A 277 10.85 -11.16 -12.25
N VAL A 278 10.88 -11.56 -13.51
CA VAL A 278 11.40 -10.71 -14.60
C VAL A 278 10.25 -9.90 -15.19
N PRO A 279 10.25 -8.57 -15.06
CA PRO A 279 9.15 -7.73 -15.54
C PRO A 279 9.15 -7.62 -17.08
N ASP A 280 7.93 -7.44 -17.65
CA ASP A 280 7.72 -7.23 -19.08
C ASP A 280 7.27 -5.79 -19.36
N SER A 281 8.15 -4.99 -19.96
CA SER A 281 7.86 -3.61 -20.33
C SER A 281 6.62 -3.48 -21.22
N ALA A 282 6.37 -4.41 -22.14
CA ALA A 282 5.22 -4.34 -23.04
C ALA A 282 3.88 -4.40 -22.26
N GLN A 283 3.80 -5.23 -21.23
CA GLN A 283 2.60 -5.31 -20.39
C GLN A 283 2.46 -4.12 -19.46
N GLN A 284 3.56 -3.58 -18.95
CA GLN A 284 3.55 -2.34 -18.16
C GLN A 284 3.05 -1.16 -19.01
N VAL A 285 3.54 -1.00 -20.25
CA VAL A 285 3.04 0.02 -21.22
C VAL A 285 1.54 -0.14 -21.45
N ARG A 286 1.06 -1.38 -21.61
CA ARG A 286 -0.39 -1.64 -21.76
C ARG A 286 -1.20 -1.25 -20.53
N ALA A 287 -0.67 -1.48 -19.32
CA ALA A 287 -1.34 -1.07 -18.08
C ALA A 287 -1.48 0.46 -18.00
N VAL A 288 -0.40 1.19 -18.28
CA VAL A 288 -0.42 2.66 -18.36
C VAL A 288 -1.41 3.14 -19.44
N GLY A 289 -1.37 2.54 -20.63
CA GLY A 289 -2.28 2.88 -21.72
C GLY A 289 -3.76 2.66 -21.38
N LYS A 290 -4.09 1.59 -20.64
CA LYS A 290 -5.46 1.36 -20.13
C LYS A 290 -5.89 2.44 -19.15
N ALA A 291 -5.02 2.86 -18.23
CA ALA A 291 -5.33 3.90 -17.26
C ALA A 291 -5.57 5.25 -17.96
N LEU A 292 -4.71 5.64 -18.90
CA LEU A 292 -4.85 6.85 -19.72
C LEU A 292 -6.15 6.82 -20.55
N ALA A 293 -6.42 5.71 -21.24
CA ALA A 293 -7.63 5.56 -22.03
C ALA A 293 -8.91 5.66 -21.20
N MET A 294 -8.92 5.05 -20.00
CA MET A 294 -10.04 5.14 -19.06
C MET A 294 -10.25 6.55 -18.53
N ALA A 295 -9.17 7.29 -18.32
CA ALA A 295 -9.17 8.68 -17.88
C ALA A 295 -9.53 9.67 -19.02
N GLY A 296 -9.43 9.24 -20.29
CA GLY A 296 -9.56 10.13 -21.44
C GLY A 296 -8.41 11.13 -21.56
N LEU A 297 -7.22 10.75 -21.07
CA LEU A 297 -6.04 11.61 -21.04
C LEU A 297 -4.97 11.15 -22.04
N THR A 298 -4.19 12.11 -22.52
CA THR A 298 -3.01 11.88 -23.34
C THR A 298 -1.71 11.99 -22.50
N PRO A 299 -0.59 11.39 -22.91
CA PRO A 299 0.67 11.43 -22.17
C PRO A 299 1.17 12.83 -21.78
N ASP A 300 0.97 13.82 -22.63
CA ASP A 300 1.37 15.22 -22.43
C ASP A 300 0.54 15.97 -21.37
N GLN A 301 -0.58 15.39 -20.94
CA GLN A 301 -1.43 15.93 -19.86
C GLN A 301 -0.99 15.42 -18.46
N ILE A 302 0.02 14.55 -18.39
CA ILE A 302 0.51 14.00 -17.13
C ILE A 302 1.59 14.93 -16.55
N GLY A 303 1.35 15.45 -15.36
CA GLY A 303 2.27 16.39 -14.69
C GLY A 303 3.25 15.74 -13.71
N TYR A 304 3.04 14.48 -13.33
CA TYR A 304 3.89 13.76 -12.37
C TYR A 304 3.69 12.26 -12.48
N VAL A 305 4.76 11.49 -12.28
CA VAL A 305 4.73 10.04 -12.15
C VAL A 305 5.36 9.62 -10.82
N ASN A 306 4.60 8.92 -10.00
CA ASN A 306 5.17 8.14 -8.91
C ASN A 306 5.54 6.78 -9.47
N ALA A 307 6.84 6.52 -9.59
CA ALA A 307 7.38 5.30 -10.18
C ALA A 307 7.40 4.15 -9.18
N HIS A 308 7.45 2.93 -9.68
CA HIS A 308 7.68 1.77 -8.83
C HIS A 308 9.09 1.80 -8.24
N GLY A 309 10.14 1.93 -9.06
CA GLY A 309 11.52 2.20 -8.65
C GLY A 309 11.97 1.41 -7.42
N THR A 310 12.29 0.13 -7.59
CA THR A 310 12.65 -0.73 -6.45
C THR A 310 14.11 -0.62 -6.02
N GLY A 311 14.96 0.00 -6.84
CA GLY A 311 16.41 0.03 -6.63
C GLY A 311 17.10 -1.28 -7.05
N THR A 312 16.40 -2.18 -7.75
CA THR A 312 17.00 -3.41 -8.27
C THR A 312 17.57 -3.22 -9.68
N ASP A 313 18.59 -3.99 -10.02
CA ASP A 313 19.32 -3.82 -11.29
C ASP A 313 18.42 -3.88 -12.51
N LEU A 314 17.54 -4.88 -12.58
CA LEU A 314 16.72 -5.14 -13.75
C LEU A 314 15.44 -4.31 -13.76
N ALA A 315 14.71 -4.23 -12.63
CA ALA A 315 13.38 -3.63 -12.62
C ALA A 315 13.40 -2.15 -12.97
N ASP A 316 14.36 -1.40 -12.44
CA ASP A 316 14.47 0.04 -12.69
C ASP A 316 14.81 0.34 -14.17
N VAL A 317 15.63 -0.50 -14.82
CA VAL A 317 15.92 -0.37 -16.26
C VAL A 317 14.67 -0.63 -17.09
N VAL A 318 13.94 -1.68 -16.76
CA VAL A 318 12.69 -2.03 -17.47
C VAL A 318 11.64 -0.96 -17.27
N GLU A 319 11.51 -0.41 -16.07
CA GLU A 319 10.55 0.67 -15.79
C GLU A 319 10.93 1.97 -16.54
N ALA A 320 12.18 2.36 -16.55
CA ALA A 320 12.64 3.52 -17.32
C ALA A 320 12.31 3.37 -18.83
N ALA A 321 12.52 2.17 -19.38
CA ALA A 321 12.13 1.86 -20.77
C ALA A 321 10.60 1.90 -20.96
N THR A 322 9.84 1.42 -19.97
CA THR A 322 8.37 1.46 -19.96
C THR A 322 7.85 2.90 -19.97
N LEU A 323 8.38 3.75 -19.10
CA LEU A 323 7.97 5.17 -19.03
C LEU A 323 8.25 5.89 -20.35
N ARG A 324 9.43 5.66 -20.95
CA ARG A 324 9.77 6.23 -22.25
C ARG A 324 8.85 5.72 -23.36
N ALA A 325 8.50 4.44 -23.36
CA ALA A 325 7.58 3.87 -24.35
C ALA A 325 6.12 4.33 -24.16
N ALA A 326 5.68 4.52 -22.91
CA ALA A 326 4.31 4.91 -22.58
C ALA A 326 4.05 6.40 -22.82
N PHE A 327 5.01 7.26 -22.47
CA PHE A 327 4.86 8.72 -22.51
C PHE A 327 5.55 9.37 -23.71
N GLY A 328 6.40 8.63 -24.47
CA GLY A 328 7.14 9.17 -25.60
C GLY A 328 8.02 10.36 -25.18
N ALA A 329 8.06 11.41 -25.99
CA ALA A 329 8.83 12.63 -25.72
C ALA A 329 8.31 13.41 -24.47
N ALA A 330 7.07 13.21 -24.07
CA ALA A 330 6.52 13.90 -22.89
C ALA A 330 7.24 13.52 -21.59
N VAL A 331 7.82 12.30 -21.52
CA VAL A 331 8.52 11.83 -20.30
C VAL A 331 9.69 12.73 -19.90
N ASP A 332 10.33 13.41 -20.84
CA ASP A 332 11.48 14.28 -20.53
C ASP A 332 11.09 15.56 -19.75
N ALA A 333 9.80 15.92 -19.76
CA ALA A 333 9.24 17.05 -19.01
C ALA A 333 8.49 16.63 -17.74
N ILE A 334 8.22 15.34 -17.55
CA ILE A 334 7.44 14.84 -16.41
C ILE A 334 8.38 14.50 -15.25
N PRO A 335 8.24 15.13 -14.07
CA PRO A 335 8.95 14.70 -12.87
C PRO A 335 8.58 13.25 -12.50
N VAL A 336 9.60 12.43 -12.27
CA VAL A 336 9.45 11.02 -11.87
C VAL A 336 10.18 10.80 -10.55
N THR A 337 9.46 10.43 -9.51
CA THR A 337 10.05 10.11 -8.19
C THR A 337 9.36 8.90 -7.56
N ASN A 338 9.82 8.48 -6.40
CA ASN A 338 9.13 7.54 -5.51
C ASN A 338 9.56 7.76 -4.06
N THR A 339 8.93 7.04 -3.12
CA THR A 339 9.22 7.16 -1.68
C THR A 339 10.20 6.13 -1.16
N LYS A 340 10.63 5.18 -1.99
CA LYS A 340 11.41 4.02 -1.52
C LYS A 340 12.83 4.37 -1.08
N ALA A 341 13.39 5.48 -1.58
CA ALA A 341 14.67 5.97 -1.09
C ALA A 341 14.65 6.28 0.42
N GLN A 342 13.51 6.73 0.93
CA GLN A 342 13.35 7.11 2.34
C GLN A 342 12.67 6.03 3.19
N LEU A 343 11.76 5.24 2.62
CA LEU A 343 10.91 4.27 3.35
C LEU A 343 11.31 2.81 3.13
N GLY A 344 12.08 2.52 2.09
CA GLY A 344 12.18 1.17 1.57
C GLY A 344 10.90 0.75 0.82
N HIS A 345 10.85 -0.50 0.43
CA HIS A 345 9.72 -1.10 -0.28
C HIS A 345 8.75 -1.76 0.72
N LEU A 346 7.58 -1.17 0.89
CA LEU A 346 6.55 -1.60 1.84
C LEU A 346 5.67 -2.74 1.31
N MET A 347 6.16 -3.49 0.33
CA MET A 347 5.52 -4.64 -0.31
C MET A 347 4.08 -4.32 -0.75
N GLY A 348 3.08 -5.03 -0.25
CA GLY A 348 1.67 -4.81 -0.61
C GLY A 348 1.11 -3.44 -0.20
N ALA A 349 1.72 -2.76 0.76
CA ALA A 349 1.32 -1.43 1.20
C ALA A 349 1.91 -0.29 0.36
N THR A 350 2.97 -0.56 -0.42
CA THR A 350 3.74 0.46 -1.12
C THR A 350 2.87 1.40 -1.96
N ALA A 351 2.07 0.84 -2.87
CA ALA A 351 1.30 1.63 -3.81
C ALA A 351 0.24 2.52 -3.13
N GLY A 352 -0.30 2.09 -1.99
CA GLY A 352 -1.17 2.94 -1.18
C GLY A 352 -0.42 4.12 -0.58
N VAL A 353 0.73 3.90 0.05
CA VAL A 353 1.55 4.98 0.62
C VAL A 353 2.01 5.96 -0.47
N GLU A 354 2.37 5.45 -1.64
CA GLU A 354 2.74 6.28 -2.79
C GLU A 354 1.54 7.06 -3.37
N THR A 355 0.33 6.51 -3.28
CA THR A 355 -0.91 7.24 -3.60
C THR A 355 -1.17 8.37 -2.60
N VAL A 356 -0.97 8.14 -1.28
CA VAL A 356 -1.03 9.21 -0.27
C VAL A 356 0.00 10.29 -0.58
N THR A 357 1.23 9.92 -0.92
CA THR A 357 2.27 10.88 -1.33
C THR A 357 1.79 11.72 -2.52
N THR A 358 1.20 11.09 -3.53
CA THR A 358 0.67 11.80 -4.71
C THR A 358 -0.47 12.75 -4.33
N LEU A 359 -1.37 12.36 -3.43
CA LEU A 359 -2.41 13.26 -2.90
C LEU A 359 -1.81 14.47 -2.19
N LEU A 360 -0.75 14.27 -1.41
CA LEU A 360 -0.09 15.37 -0.70
C LEU A 360 0.69 16.28 -1.67
N ILE A 361 1.30 15.74 -2.72
CA ILE A 361 1.89 16.52 -3.82
C ILE A 361 0.84 17.41 -4.48
N LEU A 362 -0.34 16.87 -4.80
CA LEU A 362 -1.45 17.65 -5.37
C LEU A 362 -1.93 18.74 -4.41
N ARG A 363 -1.99 18.45 -3.11
CA ARG A 363 -2.42 19.41 -2.09
C ARG A 363 -1.44 20.55 -1.87
N HIS A 364 -0.14 20.24 -1.87
CA HIS A 364 0.92 21.20 -1.51
C HIS A 364 1.61 21.83 -2.72
N GLY A 365 1.44 21.29 -3.93
CA GLY A 365 2.12 21.75 -5.14
C GLY A 365 3.64 21.57 -5.11
N LEU A 366 4.14 20.64 -4.31
CA LEU A 366 5.55 20.37 -4.08
C LEU A 366 5.85 18.87 -4.24
N ILE A 367 6.93 18.54 -4.94
CA ILE A 367 7.43 17.17 -5.08
C ILE A 367 8.55 16.99 -4.05
N PRO A 368 8.43 16.01 -3.12
CA PRO A 368 9.47 15.72 -2.14
C PRO A 368 10.76 15.21 -2.79
N PRO A 369 11.93 15.37 -2.13
CA PRO A 369 13.16 14.74 -2.59
C PRO A 369 13.05 13.21 -2.54
N CYS A 370 13.84 12.52 -3.39
CA CYS A 370 13.94 11.07 -3.44
C CYS A 370 15.41 10.61 -3.38
#